data_89a2c3d61b28fef32ab412e54a1e5554
#
_entry.id   89a2c3d61b28fef32ab412e54a1e5554
#
_cell.length_a   1.000
_cell.length_b   1.000
_cell.length_c   1.000
_cell.angle_alpha   90.00
_cell.angle_beta   90.00
_cell.angle_gamma   90.00
#
_symmetry.space_group_name_H-M   'P 1'
#
loop_
_entity.id
_entity.type
_entity.pdbx_description
1 polymer ?
#
loop_
_entity_poly.entity_id
_entity_poly.type
_entity_poly.pdbx_seq_one_letter_code
_entity_poly.pdbx_strand_id
1 'polypeptide(L)'
;MYSVNYHRAASVAEAAKLLKSGDAKLLSGGMTLIPAMKTRLAAPSDLVDVSRLKDLQGVKVSGKTVTIGAATTHYDVSNDEKLKKACPALAHMASLIGDPAVRHKGTIGGSIANNDPAADYPAALLALGATIVTNKRQIAADKFFKGLFETGLKEGE
;
A
#
# COMPACT_ATOMS: atom_id res chain seq x y z
N MET A 1 -2.38 -23.29 -1.35
CA MET A 1 -2.36 -22.17 -2.30
C MET A 1 -2.47 -22.73 -3.71
N TYR A 2 -3.24 -22.11 -4.59
CA TYR A 2 -3.33 -22.51 -5.99
C TYR A 2 -2.07 -22.06 -6.76
N SER A 3 -1.86 -22.62 -7.95
CA SER A 3 -0.82 -22.17 -8.87
C SER A 3 -1.08 -20.72 -9.27
N VAL A 4 -0.04 -19.93 -9.42
CA VAL A 4 -0.10 -18.51 -9.77
C VAL A 4 1.14 -18.16 -10.60
N ASN A 5 0.98 -17.31 -11.61
CA ASN A 5 2.11 -16.74 -12.35
C ASN A 5 2.69 -15.57 -11.56
N TYR A 6 4.00 -15.50 -11.45
CA TYR A 6 4.68 -14.40 -10.76
C TYR A 6 5.43 -13.51 -11.74
N HIS A 7 5.13 -12.21 -11.69
CA HIS A 7 5.77 -11.19 -12.49
C HIS A 7 6.41 -10.15 -11.58
N ARG A 8 7.65 -9.78 -11.86
CA ARG A 8 8.31 -8.65 -11.19
C ARG A 8 8.31 -7.46 -12.14
N ALA A 9 7.52 -6.43 -11.83
CA ALA A 9 7.47 -5.24 -12.63
C ALA A 9 8.76 -4.42 -12.49
N ALA A 10 9.26 -3.90 -13.60
CA ALA A 10 10.40 -2.98 -13.63
C ALA A 10 9.98 -1.51 -13.53
N SER A 11 8.69 -1.21 -13.69
CA SER A 11 8.12 0.14 -13.58
C SER A 11 6.64 0.12 -13.21
N VAL A 12 6.12 1.27 -12.73
CA VAL A 12 4.68 1.45 -12.48
C VAL A 12 3.86 1.25 -13.77
N ALA A 13 4.37 1.71 -14.90
CA ALA A 13 3.70 1.55 -16.20
C ALA A 13 3.58 0.07 -16.61
N GLU A 14 4.62 -0.71 -16.38
CA GLU A 14 4.60 -2.16 -16.61
C GLU A 14 3.63 -2.86 -15.67
N ALA A 15 3.65 -2.53 -14.38
CA ALA A 15 2.71 -3.08 -13.40
C ALA A 15 1.25 -2.82 -13.83
N ALA A 16 0.95 -1.57 -14.23
CA ALA A 16 -0.37 -1.20 -14.72
C ALA A 16 -0.79 -1.94 -16.01
N LYS A 17 0.18 -2.29 -16.86
CA LYS A 17 -0.07 -3.10 -18.06
C LYS A 17 -0.40 -4.56 -17.70
N LEU A 18 0.38 -5.14 -16.78
CA LEU A 18 0.18 -6.52 -16.32
C LEU A 18 -1.15 -6.71 -15.57
N LEU A 19 -1.61 -5.69 -14.84
CA LEU A 19 -2.92 -5.72 -14.17
C LEU A 19 -4.13 -5.83 -15.12
N LYS A 20 -3.96 -5.56 -16.40
CA LYS A 20 -5.04 -5.66 -17.38
C LYS A 20 -5.30 -7.11 -17.85
N SER A 21 -4.43 -8.04 -17.50
CA SER A 21 -4.57 -9.45 -17.90
C SER A 21 -5.26 -10.25 -16.79
N GLY A 22 -6.45 -10.76 -17.07
CA GLY A 22 -7.14 -11.71 -16.20
C GLY A 22 -7.44 -11.17 -14.80
N ASP A 23 -7.32 -12.03 -13.80
CA ASP A 23 -7.47 -11.69 -12.37
C ASP A 23 -6.10 -11.48 -11.72
N ALA A 24 -5.34 -10.51 -12.24
CA ALA A 24 -4.04 -10.15 -11.70
C ALA A 24 -4.17 -9.28 -10.44
N LYS A 25 -3.31 -9.50 -9.44
CA LYS A 25 -3.23 -8.70 -8.21
C LYS A 25 -1.83 -8.14 -7.99
N LEU A 26 -1.76 -6.88 -7.51
CA LEU A 26 -0.49 -6.31 -7.06
C LEU A 26 -0.01 -7.00 -5.79
N LEU A 27 1.27 -7.31 -5.77
CA LEU A 27 1.98 -7.78 -4.59
C LEU A 27 2.99 -6.72 -4.15
N SER A 28 2.78 -6.14 -2.97
CA SER A 28 3.77 -5.30 -2.29
C SER A 28 4.34 -6.06 -1.09
N GLY A 29 3.90 -5.75 0.14
CA GLY A 29 4.34 -6.47 1.34
C GLY A 29 3.81 -7.90 1.47
N GLY A 30 2.68 -8.21 0.86
CA GLY A 30 2.06 -9.54 0.85
C GLY A 30 1.44 -9.98 2.18
N MET A 31 1.41 -9.13 3.20
CA MET A 31 1.00 -9.53 4.55
C MET A 31 -0.50 -9.81 4.71
N THR A 32 -1.32 -9.39 3.76
CA THR A 32 -2.73 -9.74 3.64
C THR A 32 -2.97 -10.74 2.51
N LEU A 33 -2.45 -10.44 1.32
CA LEU A 33 -2.73 -11.24 0.12
C LEU A 33 -2.18 -12.67 0.21
N ILE A 34 -0.93 -12.86 0.70
CA ILE A 34 -0.33 -14.18 0.78
C ILE A 34 -1.06 -15.10 1.79
N PRO A 35 -1.43 -14.65 3.01
CA PRO A 35 -2.30 -15.42 3.89
C PRO A 35 -3.64 -15.78 3.27
N ALA A 36 -4.31 -14.84 2.59
CA ALA A 36 -5.57 -15.10 1.89
C ALA A 36 -5.41 -16.15 0.79
N MET A 37 -4.30 -16.13 0.05
CA MET A 37 -4.00 -17.17 -0.95
C MET A 37 -3.69 -18.52 -0.31
N LYS A 38 -2.98 -18.56 0.83
CA LYS A 38 -2.69 -19.80 1.57
C LYS A 38 -3.96 -20.47 2.07
N THR A 39 -4.93 -19.70 2.52
CA THR A 39 -6.25 -20.17 2.98
C THR A 39 -7.26 -20.36 1.84
N ARG A 40 -6.85 -20.10 0.58
CA ARG A 40 -7.70 -20.20 -0.62
C ARG A 40 -8.88 -19.23 -0.65
N LEU A 41 -8.81 -18.16 0.14
CA LEU A 41 -9.77 -17.04 0.08
C LEU A 41 -9.51 -16.09 -1.10
N ALA A 42 -8.30 -16.09 -1.63
CA ALA A 42 -7.91 -15.40 -2.86
C ALA A 42 -7.18 -16.37 -3.78
N ALA A 43 -7.49 -16.31 -5.06
CA ALA A 43 -6.92 -17.18 -6.10
C ALA A 43 -6.60 -16.39 -7.38
N PRO A 44 -5.75 -15.33 -7.32
CA PRO A 44 -5.40 -14.59 -8.51
C PRO A 44 -4.65 -15.50 -9.51
N SER A 45 -4.86 -15.25 -10.80
CA SER A 45 -4.11 -15.92 -11.87
C SER A 45 -2.65 -15.45 -11.91
N ASP A 46 -2.43 -14.17 -11.59
CA ASP A 46 -1.13 -13.52 -11.70
C ASP A 46 -0.85 -12.63 -10.48
N LEU A 47 0.38 -12.66 -10.00
CA LEU A 47 0.92 -11.73 -9.01
C LEU A 47 1.92 -10.79 -9.68
N VAL A 48 1.66 -9.49 -9.57
CA VAL A 48 2.54 -8.44 -10.08
C VAL A 48 3.26 -7.78 -8.91
N ASP A 49 4.52 -8.16 -8.70
CA ASP A 49 5.34 -7.64 -7.60
C ASP A 49 5.86 -6.24 -7.90
N VAL A 50 5.45 -5.29 -7.06
CA VAL A 50 5.85 -3.88 -7.09
C VAL A 50 6.71 -3.49 -5.89
N SER A 51 7.04 -4.44 -5.00
CA SER A 51 7.73 -4.18 -3.73
C SER A 51 9.12 -3.54 -3.90
N ARG A 52 9.75 -3.73 -5.06
CA ARG A 52 11.10 -3.23 -5.36
C ARG A 52 11.15 -2.00 -6.26
N LEU A 53 10.01 -1.44 -6.63
CA LEU A 53 9.96 -0.22 -7.42
C LEU A 53 10.42 0.97 -6.57
N LYS A 54 11.60 1.49 -6.86
CA LYS A 54 12.19 2.61 -6.11
C LYS A 54 11.32 3.86 -6.11
N ASP A 55 10.59 4.10 -7.19
CA ASP A 55 9.65 5.22 -7.31
C ASP A 55 8.47 5.14 -6.34
N LEU A 56 8.19 3.93 -5.82
CA LEU A 56 7.14 3.67 -4.83
C LEU A 56 7.69 3.54 -3.41
N GLN A 57 8.96 3.81 -3.15
CA GLN A 57 9.58 3.67 -1.83
C GLN A 57 10.03 4.99 -1.26
N GLY A 58 10.03 5.05 0.08
CA GLY A 58 10.63 6.12 0.87
C GLY A 58 9.68 7.27 1.19
N VAL A 59 10.21 8.20 1.98
CA VAL A 59 9.52 9.38 2.49
C VAL A 59 10.23 10.64 1.97
N LYS A 60 9.47 11.57 1.42
CA LYS A 60 9.94 12.88 0.98
C LYS A 60 9.18 13.97 1.72
N VAL A 61 9.90 14.92 2.30
CA VAL A 61 9.33 16.10 2.96
C VAL A 61 9.74 17.33 2.18
N SER A 62 8.77 18.12 1.74
CA SER A 62 8.97 19.36 1.01
C SER A 62 8.05 20.44 1.58
N GLY A 63 8.63 21.41 2.31
CA GLY A 63 7.86 22.41 3.04
C GLY A 63 6.90 21.76 4.03
N LYS A 64 5.60 22.00 3.86
CA LYS A 64 4.53 21.43 4.71
C LYS A 64 3.97 20.11 4.17
N THR A 65 4.50 19.60 3.06
CA THR A 65 3.99 18.39 2.41
C THR A 65 4.89 17.20 2.68
N VAL A 66 4.29 16.10 3.12
CA VAL A 66 4.93 14.79 3.24
C VAL A 66 4.38 13.88 2.14
N THR A 67 5.29 13.28 1.37
CA THR A 67 4.93 12.28 0.36
C THR A 67 5.56 10.95 0.74
N ILE A 68 4.74 9.89 0.81
CA ILE A 68 5.19 8.54 1.16
C ILE A 68 4.87 7.62 -0.01
N GLY A 69 5.88 6.90 -0.49
CA GLY A 69 5.71 5.93 -1.56
C GLY A 69 4.88 4.71 -1.10
N ALA A 70 4.03 4.20 -1.98
CA ALA A 70 3.06 3.13 -1.65
C ALA A 70 3.73 1.82 -1.19
N ALA A 71 4.94 1.51 -1.67
CA ALA A 71 5.71 0.34 -1.28
C ALA A 71 6.65 0.58 -0.08
N THR A 72 6.53 1.72 0.61
CA THR A 72 7.28 1.99 1.85
C THR A 72 6.73 1.10 2.95
N THR A 73 7.61 0.36 3.63
CA THR A 73 7.22 -0.56 4.70
C THR A 73 6.77 0.20 5.94
N HIS A 74 5.96 -0.43 6.79
CA HIS A 74 5.58 0.17 8.07
C HIS A 74 6.80 0.48 8.93
N TYR A 75 7.82 -0.39 8.85
CA TYR A 75 9.10 -0.17 9.52
C TYR A 75 9.79 1.11 9.05
N ASP A 76 9.90 1.30 7.74
CA ASP A 76 10.53 2.50 7.17
C ASP A 76 9.72 3.76 7.48
N VAL A 77 8.38 3.70 7.41
CA VAL A 77 7.51 4.82 7.82
C VAL A 77 7.76 5.18 9.28
N SER A 78 7.80 4.19 10.18
CA SER A 78 7.97 4.42 11.62
C SER A 78 9.36 4.94 12.00
N ASN A 79 10.39 4.66 11.20
CA ASN A 79 11.79 4.97 11.50
C ASN A 79 12.37 6.13 10.69
N ASP A 80 11.63 6.69 9.73
CA ASP A 80 12.10 7.82 8.94
C ASP A 80 12.20 9.09 9.78
N GLU A 81 13.42 9.62 9.96
CA GLU A 81 13.69 10.78 10.81
C GLU A 81 13.04 12.08 10.29
N LYS A 82 12.83 12.21 8.97
CA LYS A 82 12.15 13.36 8.39
C LYS A 82 10.66 13.31 8.71
N LEU A 83 10.07 12.11 8.62
CA LEU A 83 8.67 11.91 8.98
C LEU A 83 8.43 12.12 10.47
N LYS A 84 9.30 11.60 11.34
CA LYS A 84 9.20 11.81 12.80
C LYS A 84 9.18 13.29 13.17
N LYS A 85 9.94 14.12 12.43
CA LYS A 85 9.95 15.58 12.63
C LYS A 85 8.73 16.27 12.04
N ALA A 86 8.28 15.86 10.86
CA ALA A 86 7.20 16.52 10.13
C ALA A 86 5.80 16.06 10.59
N CYS A 87 5.63 14.78 10.92
CA CYS A 87 4.38 14.16 11.34
C CYS A 87 4.64 13.03 12.34
N PRO A 88 5.01 13.33 13.60
CA PRO A 88 5.36 12.33 14.60
C PRO A 88 4.23 11.35 14.90
N ALA A 89 2.97 11.80 14.84
CA ALA A 89 1.81 10.96 15.07
C ALA A 89 1.71 9.80 14.07
N LEU A 90 1.96 10.07 12.77
CA LEU A 90 1.92 9.04 11.73
C LEU A 90 3.07 8.03 11.90
N ALA A 91 4.28 8.51 12.20
CA ALA A 91 5.43 7.65 12.46
C ALA A 91 5.22 6.77 13.71
N HIS A 92 4.66 7.34 14.78
CA HIS A 92 4.32 6.60 15.98
C HIS A 92 3.25 5.54 15.72
N MET A 93 2.14 5.91 15.08
CA MET A 93 1.09 4.96 14.71
C MET A 93 1.65 3.78 13.89
N ALA A 94 2.50 4.06 12.90
CA ALA A 94 3.13 3.01 12.10
C ALA A 94 4.00 2.05 12.93
N SER A 95 4.60 2.51 14.02
CA SER A 95 5.40 1.68 14.94
C SER A 95 4.56 0.67 15.73
N LEU A 96 3.26 0.90 15.86
CA LEU A 96 2.32 0.06 16.60
C LEU A 96 1.64 -1.01 15.71
N ILE A 97 1.80 -0.94 14.40
CA ILE A 97 1.15 -1.89 13.47
C ILE A 97 1.77 -3.29 13.61
N GLY A 98 0.90 -4.27 13.92
CA GLY A 98 1.27 -5.68 13.97
C GLY A 98 2.49 -5.97 14.85
N ASP A 99 3.33 -6.87 14.38
CA ASP A 99 4.61 -7.24 14.98
C ASP A 99 5.80 -6.78 14.09
N PRO A 100 7.05 -6.94 14.55
CA PRO A 100 8.23 -6.58 13.76
C PRO A 100 8.30 -7.29 12.38
N ALA A 101 7.88 -8.55 12.29
CA ALA A 101 7.90 -9.29 11.02
C ALA A 101 6.90 -8.70 10.02
N VAL A 102 5.71 -8.35 10.50
CA VAL A 102 4.69 -7.66 9.70
C VAL A 102 5.19 -6.30 9.26
N ARG A 103 5.76 -5.49 10.16
CA ARG A 103 6.23 -4.13 9.83
C ARG A 103 7.33 -4.10 8.78
N HIS A 104 8.22 -5.09 8.76
CA HIS A 104 9.31 -5.17 7.75
C HIS A 104 8.84 -5.62 6.36
N LYS A 105 7.59 -6.02 6.21
CA LYS A 105 7.01 -6.47 4.94
C LYS A 105 5.78 -5.66 4.52
N GLY A 106 4.82 -5.49 5.43
CA GLY A 106 3.61 -4.72 5.17
C GLY A 106 3.94 -3.28 4.78
N THR A 107 3.17 -2.73 3.84
CA THR A 107 3.41 -1.40 3.26
C THR A 107 2.20 -0.50 3.44
N ILE A 108 2.44 0.82 3.50
CA ILE A 108 1.35 1.80 3.60
C ILE A 108 0.36 1.67 2.44
N GLY A 109 0.84 1.54 1.20
CA GLY A 109 -0.03 1.40 0.03
C GLY A 109 -0.83 0.11 0.05
N GLY A 110 -0.23 -1.02 0.47
CA GLY A 110 -0.94 -2.29 0.62
C GLY A 110 -2.06 -2.20 1.66
N SER A 111 -1.79 -1.55 2.80
CA SER A 111 -2.78 -1.36 3.87
C SER A 111 -3.98 -0.53 3.39
N ILE A 112 -3.74 0.64 2.77
CA ILE A 112 -4.83 1.52 2.33
C ILE A 112 -5.59 0.96 1.13
N ALA A 113 -4.94 0.24 0.22
CA ALA A 113 -5.61 -0.41 -0.90
C ALA A 113 -6.50 -1.58 -0.47
N ASN A 114 -6.11 -2.31 0.58
CA ASN A 114 -6.93 -3.36 1.17
C ASN A 114 -8.11 -2.82 1.98
N ASN A 115 -7.94 -1.64 2.60
CA ASN A 115 -8.95 -0.96 3.41
C ASN A 115 -9.66 -1.89 4.42
N ASP A 116 -8.85 -2.64 5.18
CA ASP A 116 -9.36 -3.42 6.29
C ASP A 116 -9.91 -2.48 7.36
N PRO A 117 -11.13 -2.70 7.90
CA PRO A 117 -11.69 -1.85 8.95
C PRO A 117 -10.88 -1.84 10.25
N ALA A 118 -10.06 -2.87 10.48
CA ALA A 118 -9.15 -2.95 11.62
C ALA A 118 -7.78 -2.29 11.37
N ALA A 119 -7.52 -1.75 10.16
CA ALA A 119 -6.26 -1.10 9.84
C ALA A 119 -6.18 0.34 10.36
N ASP A 120 -5.00 0.75 10.82
CA ASP A 120 -4.77 2.07 11.41
C ASP A 120 -4.64 3.19 10.37
N TYR A 121 -4.04 2.92 9.21
CA TYR A 121 -3.78 3.95 8.20
C TYR A 121 -5.02 4.66 7.67
N PRO A 122 -6.15 4.02 7.38
CA PRO A 122 -7.34 4.72 6.89
C PRO A 122 -7.76 5.86 7.82
N ALA A 123 -7.84 5.62 9.13
CA ALA A 123 -8.18 6.64 10.12
C ALA A 123 -7.16 7.79 10.17
N ALA A 124 -5.86 7.44 10.18
CA ALA A 124 -4.80 8.43 10.21
C ALA A 124 -4.78 9.32 8.95
N LEU A 125 -4.97 8.74 7.77
CA LEU A 125 -4.97 9.49 6.51
C LEU A 125 -6.23 10.37 6.35
N LEU A 126 -7.36 9.94 6.88
CA LEU A 126 -8.56 10.77 6.97
C LEU A 126 -8.32 11.97 7.91
N ALA A 127 -7.78 11.74 9.10
CA ALA A 127 -7.49 12.78 10.07
C ALA A 127 -6.47 13.81 9.55
N LEU A 128 -5.51 13.38 8.74
CA LEU A 128 -4.49 14.22 8.13
C LEU A 128 -4.97 14.93 6.85
N GLY A 129 -6.16 14.66 6.36
CA GLY A 129 -6.66 15.19 5.08
C GLY A 129 -5.77 14.77 3.90
N ALA A 130 -5.28 13.52 3.93
CA ALA A 130 -4.32 13.06 2.94
C ALA A 130 -4.91 12.97 1.52
N THR A 131 -4.02 13.04 0.52
CA THR A 131 -4.34 12.78 -0.88
C THR A 131 -3.65 11.50 -1.32
N ILE A 132 -4.42 10.53 -1.81
CA ILE A 132 -3.92 9.29 -2.40
C ILE A 132 -3.64 9.53 -3.88
N VAL A 133 -2.40 9.27 -4.29
CA VAL A 133 -1.95 9.45 -5.68
C VAL A 133 -1.87 8.08 -6.34
N THR A 134 -2.60 7.90 -7.42
CA THR A 134 -2.58 6.70 -8.26
C THR A 134 -1.79 6.96 -9.56
N ASN A 135 -1.63 5.96 -10.40
CA ASN A 135 -1.07 6.10 -11.74
C ASN A 135 -1.96 6.92 -12.69
N LYS A 136 -3.21 7.23 -12.33
CA LYS A 136 -4.18 7.95 -13.19
C LYS A 136 -4.65 9.26 -12.61
N ARG A 137 -4.72 9.41 -11.27
CA ARG A 137 -5.35 10.57 -10.63
C ARG A 137 -4.96 10.74 -9.16
N GLN A 138 -5.40 11.84 -8.59
CA GLN A 138 -5.32 12.13 -7.17
C GLN A 138 -6.73 12.02 -6.55
N ILE A 139 -6.82 11.41 -5.37
CA ILE A 139 -8.08 11.16 -4.67
C ILE A 139 -7.90 11.62 -3.22
N ALA A 140 -8.76 12.50 -2.74
CA ALA A 140 -8.76 12.86 -1.32
C ALA A 140 -9.17 11.66 -0.47
N ALA A 141 -8.60 11.53 0.74
CA ALA A 141 -8.82 10.38 1.61
C ALA A 141 -10.31 10.13 1.91
N ASP A 142 -11.09 11.19 2.11
CA ASP A 142 -12.54 11.13 2.35
C ASP A 142 -13.34 10.53 1.17
N LYS A 143 -12.77 10.56 -0.03
CA LYS A 143 -13.34 9.96 -1.25
C LYS A 143 -12.70 8.66 -1.64
N PHE A 144 -11.58 8.30 -0.99
CA PHE A 144 -10.85 7.08 -1.26
C PHE A 144 -11.40 5.89 -0.46
N PHE A 145 -11.57 6.05 0.85
CA PHE A 145 -12.10 5.01 1.73
C PHE A 145 -13.63 5.02 1.67
N LYS A 146 -14.25 3.92 1.21
CA LYS A 146 -15.71 3.88 0.98
C LYS A 146 -16.44 2.96 1.95
N GLY A 147 -16.05 1.71 2.02
CA GLY A 147 -16.70 0.70 2.84
C GLY A 147 -15.71 -0.35 3.31
N LEU A 148 -16.19 -1.42 3.90
CA LEU A 148 -15.35 -2.54 4.35
C LEU A 148 -14.66 -3.17 3.16
N PHE A 149 -13.33 -3.14 3.13
CA PHE A 149 -12.51 -3.64 2.01
C PHE A 149 -12.84 -2.98 0.65
N GLU A 150 -13.44 -1.80 0.68
CA GLU A 150 -13.83 -1.07 -0.52
C GLU A 150 -13.15 0.31 -0.57
N THR A 151 -12.54 0.62 -1.71
CA THR A 151 -11.87 1.89 -1.96
C THR A 151 -12.37 2.57 -3.23
N GLY A 152 -11.93 3.81 -3.44
CA GLY A 152 -12.18 4.56 -4.68
C GLY A 152 -11.30 4.16 -5.86
N LEU A 153 -10.43 3.15 -5.75
CA LEU A 153 -9.64 2.64 -6.86
C LEU A 153 -10.54 2.10 -7.97
N LYS A 154 -10.12 2.34 -9.20
CA LYS A 154 -10.77 1.80 -10.39
C LYS A 154 -9.89 0.72 -11.02
N GLU A 155 -10.45 -0.04 -11.92
CA GLU A 155 -9.72 -1.06 -12.66
C GLU A 155 -8.45 -0.49 -13.32
N GLY A 156 -7.32 -1.15 -13.07
CA GLY A 156 -6.00 -0.74 -13.55
C GLY A 156 -5.41 0.51 -12.87
N GLU A 157 -5.89 0.84 -11.66
CA GLU A 157 -5.24 1.81 -10.75
C GLU A 157 -4.42 1.09 -9.69
#